data_e3412b31a86520d8d09dc245a575b205
#
_entry.id   e3412b31a86520d8d09dc245a575b205
#
_cell.length_a   1.000
_cell.length_b   1.000
_cell.length_c   1.000
_cell.angle_alpha   90.00
_cell.angle_beta   90.00
_cell.angle_gamma   90.00
#
_symmetry.space_group_name_H-M   'P 1'
#
loop_
_entity.id
_entity.type
_entity.pdbx_description
1 polymer ?
#
loop_
_entity_poly.entity_id
_entity_poly.type
_entity_poly.pdbx_seq_one_letter_code
_entity_poly.pdbx_strand_id
1 'polypeptide(L)'
;GTSMKGFRMCPECRREYQDVEDRRFHAQPIGCPSCGPSVKVLFSDGSELGFGHGFDTPAAQVAWVLADGLIVALLGVGGFQLLADASSEAAVRRLRRLKERDAKPFAVMVPDVAAAERLCRLSEEEKRLLASPAAPIVLARGRKDVDLAPSVCMFSRFVGIMLPSSPLHALLMDVWGKPLVVTSGNLSGEPLCISVEEGLEKLGRVADVFLGHDRPV
;
A
#
# COMPACT_ATOMS: atom_id res chain seq x y z
N GLY A 1 -4.69 -22.34 12.53
CA GLY A 1 -4.03 -21.24 13.18
C GLY A 1 -4.36 -19.92 12.50
N THR A 2 -4.14 -18.81 13.18
CA THR A 2 -4.32 -17.48 12.60
C THR A 2 -2.97 -16.76 12.62
N SER A 3 -2.80 -15.72 11.79
CA SER A 3 -1.62 -14.85 11.82
C SER A 3 -1.48 -14.07 13.15
N MET A 4 -2.52 -14.07 14.00
CA MET A 4 -2.48 -13.50 15.36
C MET A 4 -1.88 -14.43 16.42
N LYS A 5 -1.54 -15.69 16.08
CA LYS A 5 -1.02 -16.67 17.04
C LYS A 5 0.25 -16.20 17.79
N GLY A 6 1.08 -15.39 17.14
CA GLY A 6 2.30 -14.82 17.73
C GLY A 6 2.05 -13.71 18.75
N PHE A 7 0.86 -13.09 18.74
CA PHE A 7 0.52 -11.94 19.58
C PHE A 7 -0.20 -12.41 20.84
N ARG A 8 0.48 -12.30 22.00
CA ARG A 8 -0.10 -12.65 23.30
C ARG A 8 -0.94 -11.50 23.82
N MET A 9 -2.23 -11.77 24.10
CA MET A 9 -3.12 -10.78 24.68
C MET A 9 -2.56 -10.20 25.98
N CYS A 10 -2.57 -8.87 26.10
CA CYS A 10 -2.31 -8.19 27.37
C CYS A 10 -3.46 -8.47 28.37
N PRO A 11 -3.28 -8.15 29.68
CA PRO A 11 -4.30 -8.42 30.68
C PRO A 11 -5.65 -7.78 30.36
N GLU A 12 -5.67 -6.58 29.78
CA GLU A 12 -6.90 -5.87 29.39
C GLU A 12 -7.62 -6.57 28.25
N CYS A 13 -6.92 -6.87 27.14
CA CYS A 13 -7.51 -7.61 26.03
C CYS A 13 -7.99 -9.00 26.45
N ARG A 14 -7.30 -9.64 27.40
CA ARG A 14 -7.73 -10.93 27.94
C ARG A 14 -9.04 -10.80 28.74
N ARG A 15 -9.18 -9.74 29.54
CA ARG A 15 -10.42 -9.47 30.29
C ARG A 15 -11.58 -9.26 29.34
N GLU A 16 -11.43 -8.36 28.33
CA GLU A 16 -12.46 -8.10 27.31
C GLU A 16 -12.82 -9.36 26.52
N TYR A 17 -11.83 -10.20 26.21
CA TYR A 17 -12.06 -11.46 25.50
C TYR A 17 -12.90 -12.47 26.29
N GLN A 18 -12.80 -12.43 27.63
CA GLN A 18 -13.48 -13.37 28.53
C GLN A 18 -14.81 -12.82 29.08
N ASP A 19 -15.06 -11.54 28.96
CA ASP A 19 -16.25 -10.89 29.46
C ASP A 19 -17.41 -11.08 28.45
N VAL A 20 -18.45 -11.78 28.88
CA VAL A 20 -19.63 -12.08 28.03
C VAL A 20 -20.43 -10.85 27.67
N GLU A 21 -20.31 -9.76 28.42
CA GLU A 21 -21.00 -8.49 28.14
C GLU A 21 -20.15 -7.53 27.27
N ASP A 22 -18.87 -7.84 27.05
CA ASP A 22 -18.02 -7.03 26.20
C ASP A 22 -18.24 -7.34 24.71
N ARG A 23 -18.33 -6.30 23.89
CA ARG A 23 -18.45 -6.44 22.41
C ARG A 23 -17.29 -7.24 21.78
N ARG A 24 -16.16 -7.37 22.47
CA ARG A 24 -14.98 -8.11 22.03
C ARG A 24 -14.88 -9.52 22.62
N PHE A 25 -15.98 -9.98 23.25
CA PHE A 25 -16.07 -11.34 23.76
C PHE A 25 -15.76 -12.37 22.68
N HIS A 26 -14.77 -13.22 22.90
CA HIS A 26 -14.28 -14.23 21.97
C HIS A 26 -13.93 -13.70 20.56
N ALA A 27 -13.65 -12.41 20.42
CA ALA A 27 -13.26 -11.81 19.15
C ALA A 27 -11.89 -12.35 18.72
N GLN A 28 -11.87 -13.16 17.66
CA GLN A 28 -10.64 -13.77 17.15
C GLN A 28 -9.52 -12.76 16.82
N PRO A 29 -9.81 -11.56 16.24
CA PRO A 29 -8.79 -10.58 15.92
C PRO A 29 -8.50 -9.60 17.07
N ILE A 30 -8.78 -9.99 18.35
CA ILE A 30 -8.58 -9.11 19.49
C ILE A 30 -7.12 -8.70 19.63
N GLY A 31 -6.89 -7.43 19.79
CA GLY A 31 -5.58 -6.82 20.02
C GLY A 31 -5.77 -5.33 20.31
N CYS A 32 -4.79 -4.73 20.96
CA CYS A 32 -4.71 -3.29 21.18
C CYS A 32 -3.30 -2.80 20.78
N PRO A 33 -3.03 -1.48 20.78
CA PRO A 33 -1.69 -0.97 20.45
C PRO A 33 -0.55 -1.58 21.27
N SER A 34 -0.84 -2.10 22.48
CA SER A 34 0.18 -2.70 23.36
C SER A 34 0.44 -4.19 23.09
N CYS A 35 -0.49 -4.92 22.50
CA CYS A 35 -0.35 -6.38 22.30
C CYS A 35 -0.74 -6.88 20.90
N GLY A 36 -1.28 -6.02 20.07
CA GLY A 36 -1.58 -6.30 18.66
C GLY A 36 -0.40 -6.03 17.74
N PRO A 37 -0.58 -6.25 16.43
CA PRO A 37 0.41 -5.91 15.43
C PRO A 37 0.78 -4.44 15.45
N SER A 38 2.05 -4.17 15.24
CA SER A 38 2.61 -2.83 15.10
C SER A 38 3.00 -2.53 13.65
N VAL A 39 2.91 -1.26 13.29
CA VAL A 39 3.31 -0.76 11.98
C VAL A 39 4.48 0.20 12.16
N LYS A 40 5.51 0.04 11.35
CA LYS A 40 6.73 0.85 11.40
C LYS A 40 7.07 1.41 10.03
N VAL A 41 7.64 2.61 10.04
CA VAL A 41 8.26 3.21 8.85
C VAL A 41 9.77 3.14 9.03
N LEU A 42 10.45 2.49 8.09
CA LEU A 42 11.88 2.24 8.14
C LEU A 42 12.55 2.85 6.91
N PHE A 43 13.76 3.36 7.07
CA PHE A 43 14.63 3.63 5.94
C PHE A 43 15.20 2.33 5.35
N SER A 44 15.84 2.44 4.18
CA SER A 44 16.45 1.28 3.49
C SER A 44 17.62 0.63 4.26
N ASP A 45 18.20 1.31 5.24
CA ASP A 45 19.18 0.78 6.17
C ASP A 45 18.59 0.06 7.39
N GLY A 46 17.26 0.01 7.49
CA GLY A 46 16.51 -0.59 8.60
C GLY A 46 16.32 0.33 9.81
N SER A 47 16.86 1.54 9.80
CA SER A 47 16.61 2.51 10.87
C SER A 47 15.16 3.01 10.83
N GLU A 48 14.55 3.25 11.99
CA GLU A 48 13.14 3.66 12.08
C GLU A 48 13.00 5.19 11.83
N LEU A 49 12.06 5.56 10.97
CA LEU A 49 11.67 6.96 10.82
C LEU A 49 10.84 7.36 12.05
N GLY A 50 11.50 8.00 13.02
CA GLY A 50 10.87 8.39 14.28
C GLY A 50 9.76 9.43 14.12
N PHE A 51 8.82 9.41 15.05
CA PHE A 51 7.83 10.47 15.21
C PHE A 51 8.53 11.74 15.71
N GLY A 52 8.62 12.78 14.91
CA GLY A 52 9.33 14.00 15.31
C GLY A 52 9.18 15.18 14.36
N HIS A 53 8.58 14.97 13.20
CA HIS A 53 8.42 15.97 12.15
C HIS A 53 6.97 16.47 11.97
N GLY A 54 6.14 16.38 13.02
CA GLY A 54 4.73 16.78 12.95
C GLY A 54 3.81 15.73 12.30
N PHE A 55 4.26 14.49 12.20
CA PHE A 55 3.46 13.38 11.66
C PHE A 55 3.01 12.46 12.78
N ASP A 56 1.69 12.36 12.98
CA ASP A 56 1.10 11.61 14.08
C ASP A 56 0.85 10.13 13.73
N THR A 57 1.02 9.75 12.46
CA THR A 57 0.74 8.38 11.99
C THR A 57 1.75 7.89 10.94
N PRO A 58 2.00 6.57 10.85
CA PRO A 58 2.82 5.98 9.79
C PRO A 58 2.32 6.33 8.37
N ALA A 59 1.00 6.45 8.18
CA ALA A 59 0.42 6.83 6.90
C ALA A 59 0.78 8.27 6.50
N ALA A 60 0.79 9.21 7.48
CA ALA A 60 1.19 10.59 7.25
C ALA A 60 2.70 10.70 6.91
N GLN A 61 3.54 9.92 7.60
CA GLN A 61 4.98 9.84 7.27
C GLN A 61 5.20 9.35 5.83
N VAL A 62 4.50 8.30 5.42
CA VAL A 62 4.57 7.75 4.06
C VAL A 62 4.05 8.76 3.02
N ALA A 63 2.96 9.44 3.31
CA ALA A 63 2.41 10.47 2.41
C ALA A 63 3.41 11.62 2.20
N TRP A 64 4.11 12.03 3.26
CA TRP A 64 5.18 13.04 3.16
C TRP A 64 6.34 12.55 2.29
N VAL A 65 6.81 11.33 2.51
CA VAL A 65 7.88 10.69 1.71
C VAL A 65 7.50 10.63 0.22
N LEU A 66 6.27 10.24 -0.09
CA LEU A 66 5.75 10.19 -1.46
C LEU A 66 5.67 11.58 -2.09
N ALA A 67 5.30 12.62 -1.33
CA ALA A 67 5.25 14.00 -1.80
C ALA A 67 6.64 14.55 -2.18
N ASP A 68 7.69 14.04 -1.55
CA ASP A 68 9.09 14.35 -1.89
C ASP A 68 9.62 13.54 -3.09
N GLY A 69 8.76 12.76 -3.75
CA GLY A 69 9.08 11.97 -4.95
C GLY A 69 9.85 10.67 -4.67
N LEU A 70 9.86 10.23 -3.42
CA LEU A 70 10.54 9.01 -3.00
C LEU A 70 9.66 7.76 -3.26
N ILE A 71 10.29 6.59 -3.31
CA ILE A 71 9.65 5.30 -3.53
C ILE A 71 9.46 4.61 -2.20
N VAL A 72 8.25 4.13 -1.95
CA VAL A 72 7.89 3.42 -0.72
C VAL A 72 7.63 1.95 -1.02
N ALA A 73 8.19 1.05 -0.21
CA ALA A 73 7.80 -0.35 -0.16
C ALA A 73 6.79 -0.55 0.98
N LEU A 74 5.55 -0.94 0.67
CA LEU A 74 4.49 -1.20 1.64
C LEU A 74 4.24 -2.70 1.74
N LEU A 75 4.31 -3.25 2.94
CA LEU A 75 3.96 -4.65 3.21
C LEU A 75 2.44 -4.79 3.30
N GLY A 76 1.84 -5.39 2.29
CA GLY A 76 0.41 -5.69 2.21
C GLY A 76 0.08 -7.10 2.69
N VAL A 77 -1.17 -7.52 2.47
CA VAL A 77 -1.68 -8.85 2.88
C VAL A 77 -0.98 -10.00 2.14
N GLY A 78 -0.50 -9.77 0.91
CA GLY A 78 0.14 -10.81 0.09
C GLY A 78 1.64 -10.57 -0.15
N GLY A 79 2.26 -9.62 0.56
CA GLY A 79 3.66 -9.26 0.41
C GLY A 79 3.86 -7.78 0.07
N PHE A 80 5.11 -7.42 -0.21
CA PHE A 80 5.46 -6.04 -0.50
C PHE A 80 4.91 -5.53 -1.84
N GLN A 81 4.58 -4.26 -1.85
CA GLN A 81 4.25 -3.49 -3.04
C GLN A 81 5.11 -2.22 -3.06
N LEU A 82 5.56 -1.82 -4.24
CA LEU A 82 6.28 -0.56 -4.44
C LEU A 82 5.29 0.51 -4.88
N LEU A 83 5.37 1.66 -4.21
CA LEU A 83 4.49 2.81 -4.37
C LEU A 83 5.30 4.03 -4.81
N ALA A 84 4.72 4.84 -5.69
CA ALA A 84 5.26 6.15 -6.08
C ALA A 84 4.12 7.09 -6.47
N ASP A 85 4.31 8.41 -6.33
CA ASP A 85 3.35 9.41 -6.81
C ASP A 85 3.10 9.23 -8.32
N ALA A 86 1.86 8.90 -8.68
CA ALA A 86 1.48 8.63 -10.07
C ALA A 86 1.45 9.89 -10.94
N SER A 87 1.44 11.09 -10.35
CA SER A 87 1.53 12.37 -11.06
C SER A 87 2.97 12.82 -11.32
N SER A 88 3.93 12.29 -10.54
CA SER A 88 5.35 12.63 -10.67
C SER A 88 6.05 11.81 -11.76
N GLU A 89 6.31 12.41 -12.91
CA GLU A 89 7.05 11.76 -13.99
C GLU A 89 8.46 11.34 -13.54
N ALA A 90 9.11 12.13 -12.68
CA ALA A 90 10.44 11.83 -12.16
C ALA A 90 10.42 10.57 -11.27
N ALA A 91 9.45 10.47 -10.34
CA ALA A 91 9.29 9.33 -9.46
C ALA A 91 8.94 8.06 -10.23
N VAL A 92 8.01 8.15 -11.18
CA VAL A 92 7.58 7.00 -12.00
C VAL A 92 8.72 6.49 -12.88
N ARG A 93 9.49 7.38 -13.53
CA ARG A 93 10.67 6.98 -14.32
C ARG A 93 11.77 6.37 -13.44
N ARG A 94 11.99 6.93 -12.25
CA ARG A 94 12.94 6.37 -11.30
C ARG A 94 12.53 4.94 -10.91
N LEU A 95 11.28 4.71 -10.57
CA LEU A 95 10.75 3.39 -10.24
C LEU A 95 10.90 2.41 -11.40
N ARG A 96 10.61 2.83 -12.65
CA ARG A 96 10.82 1.99 -13.85
C ARG A 96 12.25 1.55 -13.99
N ARG A 97 13.18 2.48 -13.92
CA ARG A 97 14.62 2.21 -14.06
C ARG A 97 15.11 1.24 -12.98
N LEU A 98 14.77 1.49 -11.72
CA LEU A 98 15.23 0.67 -10.59
C LEU A 98 14.60 -0.73 -10.60
N LYS A 99 13.40 -0.86 -11.16
CA LYS A 99 12.69 -2.15 -11.27
C LYS A 99 12.96 -2.87 -12.60
N GLU A 100 13.75 -2.28 -13.49
CA GLU A 100 14.03 -2.79 -14.84
C GLU A 100 12.74 -3.14 -15.60
N ARG A 101 11.76 -2.21 -15.54
CA ARG A 101 10.42 -2.40 -16.10
C ARG A 101 10.15 -1.42 -17.25
N ASP A 102 10.68 -1.77 -18.43
CA ASP A 102 10.72 -0.82 -19.56
C ASP A 102 9.35 -0.59 -20.24
N ALA A 103 8.54 -1.62 -20.42
CA ALA A 103 7.37 -1.55 -21.29
C ALA A 103 6.01 -1.76 -20.59
N LYS A 104 5.93 -2.57 -19.50
CA LYS A 104 4.64 -2.88 -18.86
C LYS A 104 4.06 -1.66 -18.13
N PRO A 105 2.80 -1.25 -18.35
CA PRO A 105 2.13 -0.22 -17.56
C PRO A 105 2.13 -0.56 -16.06
N PHE A 106 2.07 0.46 -15.24
CA PHE A 106 1.81 0.32 -13.81
C PHE A 106 0.32 0.36 -13.53
N ALA A 107 -0.11 -0.33 -12.47
CA ALA A 107 -1.41 -0.10 -11.88
C ALA A 107 -1.40 1.19 -11.06
N VAL A 108 -2.56 1.82 -10.97
CA VAL A 108 -2.79 3.06 -10.22
C VAL A 108 -3.87 2.81 -9.17
N MET A 109 -3.54 3.01 -7.92
CA MET A 109 -4.49 3.02 -6.82
C MET A 109 -5.05 4.43 -6.65
N VAL A 110 -6.36 4.52 -6.46
CA VAL A 110 -7.08 5.78 -6.19
C VAL A 110 -7.99 5.60 -4.99
N PRO A 111 -8.35 6.68 -4.25
CA PRO A 111 -9.11 6.55 -3.01
C PRO A 111 -10.51 5.95 -3.20
N ASP A 112 -11.17 6.25 -4.29
CA ASP A 112 -12.56 5.85 -4.55
C ASP A 112 -12.90 5.79 -6.05
N VAL A 113 -14.13 5.35 -6.34
CA VAL A 113 -14.66 5.26 -7.72
C VAL A 113 -14.73 6.64 -8.39
N ALA A 114 -15.05 7.70 -7.65
CA ALA A 114 -15.12 9.05 -8.22
C ALA A 114 -13.74 9.54 -8.67
N ALA A 115 -12.69 9.21 -7.92
CA ALA A 115 -11.32 9.46 -8.34
C ALA A 115 -10.93 8.65 -9.58
N ALA A 116 -11.36 7.38 -9.66
CA ALA A 116 -11.16 6.55 -10.85
C ALA A 116 -11.84 7.14 -12.09
N GLU A 117 -13.05 7.67 -11.95
CA GLU A 117 -13.80 8.32 -13.04
C GLU A 117 -13.13 9.60 -13.53
N ARG A 118 -12.35 10.30 -12.71
CA ARG A 118 -11.55 11.44 -13.16
C ARG A 118 -10.42 11.02 -14.10
N LEU A 119 -9.86 9.82 -13.91
CA LEU A 119 -8.73 9.31 -14.71
C LEU A 119 -9.18 8.48 -15.91
N CYS A 120 -10.28 7.76 -15.79
CA CYS A 120 -10.72 6.77 -16.77
C CYS A 120 -12.19 6.96 -17.15
N ARG A 121 -12.56 6.40 -18.30
CA ARG A 121 -13.97 6.20 -18.67
C ARG A 121 -14.38 4.83 -18.17
N LEU A 122 -15.27 4.79 -17.19
CA LEU A 122 -15.75 3.57 -16.56
C LEU A 122 -17.21 3.31 -16.97
N SER A 123 -17.51 2.07 -17.35
CA SER A 123 -18.89 1.56 -17.43
C SER A 123 -19.42 1.25 -16.02
N GLU A 124 -20.72 1.10 -15.89
CA GLU A 124 -21.36 0.72 -14.60
C GLU A 124 -20.90 -0.67 -14.10
N GLU A 125 -20.54 -1.55 -15.02
CA GLU A 125 -19.98 -2.87 -14.67
C GLU A 125 -18.57 -2.75 -14.12
N GLU A 126 -17.70 -1.95 -14.75
CA GLU A 126 -16.33 -1.68 -14.26
C GLU A 126 -16.35 -0.99 -12.90
N LYS A 127 -17.27 -0.06 -12.65
CA LYS A 127 -17.45 0.58 -11.33
C LYS A 127 -17.85 -0.44 -10.25
N ARG A 128 -18.82 -1.30 -10.57
CA ARG A 128 -19.23 -2.38 -9.64
C ARG A 128 -18.09 -3.35 -9.34
N LEU A 129 -17.30 -3.67 -10.36
CA LEU A 129 -16.15 -4.55 -10.21
C LEU A 129 -15.06 -3.90 -9.34
N LEU A 130 -14.73 -2.63 -9.58
CA LEU A 130 -13.79 -1.86 -8.75
C LEU A 130 -14.20 -1.82 -7.28
N ALA A 131 -15.49 -1.59 -7.01
CA ALA A 131 -16.04 -1.49 -5.66
C ALA A 131 -16.30 -2.86 -5.00
N SER A 132 -16.03 -3.97 -5.70
CA SER A 132 -16.25 -5.30 -5.16
C SER A 132 -15.25 -5.67 -4.08
N PRO A 133 -15.61 -6.59 -3.14
CA PRO A 133 -14.69 -7.07 -2.11
C PRO A 133 -13.43 -7.76 -2.65
N ALA A 134 -13.43 -8.19 -3.91
CA ALA A 134 -12.28 -8.77 -4.57
C ALA A 134 -11.16 -7.74 -4.86
N ALA A 135 -11.50 -6.43 -4.81
CA ALA A 135 -10.58 -5.32 -5.07
C ALA A 135 -9.63 -5.55 -6.26
N PRO A 136 -10.15 -5.87 -7.45
CA PRO A 136 -9.33 -6.20 -8.60
C PRO A 136 -8.67 -4.96 -9.20
N ILE A 137 -7.64 -5.20 -10.03
CA ILE A 137 -7.16 -4.18 -10.97
C ILE A 137 -8.04 -4.25 -12.21
N VAL A 138 -8.76 -3.17 -12.50
CA VAL A 138 -9.62 -3.03 -13.67
C VAL A 138 -8.88 -2.25 -14.75
N LEU A 139 -8.79 -2.79 -15.97
CA LEU A 139 -8.22 -2.11 -17.13
C LEU A 139 -9.29 -1.25 -17.79
N ALA A 140 -9.22 0.05 -17.57
CA ALA A 140 -10.17 1.01 -18.08
C ALA A 140 -9.52 1.97 -19.09
N ARG A 141 -10.33 2.50 -20.01
CA ARG A 141 -9.84 3.46 -21.00
C ARG A 141 -9.52 4.80 -20.34
N GLY A 142 -8.25 5.21 -20.38
CA GLY A 142 -7.80 6.48 -19.85
C GLY A 142 -8.47 7.68 -20.51
N ARG A 143 -8.70 8.74 -19.74
CA ARG A 143 -9.07 10.06 -20.25
C ARG A 143 -7.81 10.78 -20.72
N LYS A 144 -7.99 11.83 -21.52
CA LYS A 144 -6.94 12.77 -21.88
C LYS A 144 -6.84 13.86 -20.80
N ASP A 145 -5.69 14.50 -20.74
CA ASP A 145 -5.44 15.67 -19.87
C ASP A 145 -5.74 15.41 -18.39
N VAL A 146 -5.30 14.25 -17.92
CA VAL A 146 -5.43 13.82 -16.53
C VAL A 146 -4.09 13.96 -15.79
N ASP A 147 -4.15 14.06 -14.47
CA ASP A 147 -2.99 14.16 -13.61
C ASP A 147 -2.33 12.77 -13.37
N LEU A 148 -1.78 12.24 -14.47
CA LEU A 148 -0.98 11.02 -14.48
C LEU A 148 0.29 11.24 -15.30
N ALA A 149 1.41 10.85 -14.74
CA ALA A 149 2.68 10.86 -15.44
C ALA A 149 2.62 9.97 -16.69
N PRO A 150 3.09 10.43 -17.86
CA PRO A 150 3.10 9.64 -19.10
C PRO A 150 3.73 8.26 -18.95
N SER A 151 4.77 8.17 -18.14
CA SER A 151 5.46 6.90 -17.85
C SER A 151 4.63 5.89 -17.04
N VAL A 152 3.46 6.23 -16.51
CA VAL A 152 2.55 5.25 -15.86
C VAL A 152 2.03 4.26 -16.88
N CYS A 153 1.46 4.76 -17.97
CA CYS A 153 0.79 3.95 -19.00
C CYS A 153 1.67 3.64 -20.21
N MET A 154 2.79 4.36 -20.38
CA MET A 154 3.64 4.30 -21.57
C MET A 154 2.82 4.57 -22.83
N PHE A 155 2.74 3.59 -23.73
CA PHE A 155 2.00 3.69 -24.99
C PHE A 155 0.57 3.14 -24.88
N SER A 156 0.15 2.66 -23.73
CA SER A 156 -1.19 2.10 -23.52
C SER A 156 -2.25 3.20 -23.44
N ARG A 157 -3.40 2.96 -24.09
CA ARG A 157 -4.61 3.77 -23.91
C ARG A 157 -5.45 3.34 -22.70
N PHE A 158 -5.03 2.25 -22.04
CA PHE A 158 -5.69 1.71 -20.86
C PHE A 158 -4.85 1.95 -19.63
N VAL A 159 -5.51 2.24 -18.54
CA VAL A 159 -4.94 2.39 -17.20
C VAL A 159 -5.47 1.24 -16.35
N GLY A 160 -4.59 0.53 -15.66
CA GLY A 160 -4.99 -0.42 -14.63
C GLY A 160 -5.34 0.35 -13.36
N ILE A 161 -6.62 0.43 -13.01
CA ILE A 161 -7.10 1.12 -11.80
C ILE A 161 -7.44 0.11 -10.72
N MET A 162 -7.13 0.43 -9.47
CA MET A 162 -7.56 -0.31 -8.28
C MET A 162 -7.97 0.63 -7.14
N LEU A 163 -8.80 0.13 -6.25
CA LEU A 163 -9.10 0.76 -4.97
C LEU A 163 -8.25 0.15 -3.84
N PRO A 164 -8.18 0.78 -2.66
CA PRO A 164 -7.51 0.20 -1.49
C PRO A 164 -8.00 -1.21 -1.19
N SER A 165 -7.08 -2.18 -1.17
CA SER A 165 -7.36 -3.61 -0.96
C SER A 165 -6.92 -4.12 0.42
N SER A 166 -6.35 -3.24 1.25
CA SER A 166 -5.92 -3.56 2.61
C SER A 166 -6.16 -2.36 3.55
N PRO A 167 -6.20 -2.57 4.88
CA PRO A 167 -6.31 -1.48 5.83
C PRO A 167 -5.21 -0.43 5.70
N LEU A 168 -3.96 -0.85 5.44
CA LEU A 168 -2.85 0.10 5.23
C LEU A 168 -3.03 0.92 3.96
N HIS A 169 -3.56 0.32 2.89
CA HIS A 169 -3.92 1.08 1.69
C HIS A 169 -4.98 2.14 1.99
N ALA A 170 -6.03 1.77 2.72
CA ALA A 170 -7.12 2.69 3.06
C ALA A 170 -6.59 3.87 3.89
N LEU A 171 -5.82 3.60 4.95
CA LEU A 171 -5.22 4.63 5.79
C LEU A 171 -4.27 5.54 5.00
N LEU A 172 -3.45 4.98 4.10
CA LEU A 172 -2.57 5.76 3.26
C LEU A 172 -3.35 6.63 2.28
N MET A 173 -4.36 6.06 1.60
CA MET A 173 -5.13 6.81 0.61
C MET A 173 -6.03 7.88 1.22
N ASP A 174 -6.46 7.73 2.47
CA ASP A 174 -7.19 8.75 3.23
C ASP A 174 -6.34 10.01 3.45
N VAL A 175 -5.04 9.83 3.71
CA VAL A 175 -4.09 10.94 3.90
C VAL A 175 -3.53 11.45 2.56
N TRP A 176 -3.19 10.54 1.64
CA TRP A 176 -2.55 10.87 0.38
C TRP A 176 -3.49 11.52 -0.62
N GLY A 177 -4.68 10.97 -0.80
CA GLY A 177 -5.78 11.52 -1.60
C GLY A 177 -5.57 11.63 -3.11
N LYS A 178 -4.38 11.29 -3.63
CA LYS A 178 -4.01 11.40 -5.04
C LYS A 178 -3.79 10.02 -5.67
N PRO A 179 -3.72 9.93 -7.02
CA PRO A 179 -3.34 8.68 -7.67
C PRO A 179 -1.95 8.20 -7.24
N LEU A 180 -1.82 6.91 -6.99
CA LEU A 180 -0.60 6.27 -6.52
C LEU A 180 -0.25 5.09 -7.42
N VAL A 181 0.97 5.07 -8.00
CA VAL A 181 1.48 3.86 -8.67
C VAL A 181 1.60 2.73 -7.67
N VAL A 182 1.12 1.55 -8.06
CA VAL A 182 1.27 0.31 -7.28
C VAL A 182 1.83 -0.78 -8.18
N THR A 183 2.91 -1.41 -7.73
CA THR A 183 3.48 -2.58 -8.40
C THR A 183 4.03 -3.58 -7.40
N SER A 184 4.20 -4.83 -7.79
CA SER A 184 4.73 -5.89 -6.92
C SER A 184 6.11 -5.56 -6.36
N GLY A 185 6.31 -5.86 -5.07
CA GLY A 185 7.58 -5.68 -4.35
C GLY A 185 8.50 -6.88 -4.56
N ASN A 186 9.05 -6.99 -5.76
CA ASN A 186 10.06 -7.96 -6.16
C ASN A 186 10.97 -7.37 -7.23
N LEU A 187 12.14 -7.92 -7.41
CA LEU A 187 12.95 -7.69 -8.61
C LEU A 187 12.39 -8.50 -9.80
N SER A 188 12.80 -8.15 -11.01
CA SER A 188 12.31 -8.82 -12.22
C SER A 188 12.65 -10.31 -12.18
N GLY A 189 11.63 -11.17 -12.30
CA GLY A 189 11.78 -12.63 -12.28
C GLY A 189 11.88 -13.27 -10.89
N GLU A 190 11.91 -12.49 -9.82
CA GLU A 190 11.96 -13.01 -8.44
C GLU A 190 10.56 -13.15 -7.82
N PRO A 191 10.41 -13.98 -6.76
CA PRO A 191 9.22 -14.03 -5.94
C PRO A 191 8.96 -12.70 -5.23
N LEU A 192 7.71 -12.50 -4.80
CA LEU A 192 7.31 -11.36 -4.00
C LEU A 192 7.95 -11.42 -2.60
N CYS A 193 8.53 -10.32 -2.11
CA CYS A 193 9.03 -10.25 -0.74
C CYS A 193 7.85 -10.25 0.25
N ILE A 194 7.91 -11.10 1.28
CA ILE A 194 6.82 -11.32 2.22
C ILE A 194 7.18 -10.99 3.68
N SER A 195 8.43 -10.66 3.98
CA SER A 195 8.86 -10.18 5.31
C SER A 195 9.62 -8.87 5.21
N VAL A 196 9.70 -8.14 6.32
CA VAL A 196 10.42 -6.85 6.38
C VAL A 196 11.91 -7.06 6.10
N GLU A 197 12.52 -8.11 6.64
CA GLU A 197 13.92 -8.45 6.47
C GLU A 197 14.23 -8.72 5.00
N GLU A 198 13.42 -9.56 4.35
CA GLU A 198 13.56 -9.85 2.92
C GLU A 198 13.36 -8.60 2.06
N GLY A 199 12.38 -7.76 2.44
CA GLY A 199 12.12 -6.49 1.78
C GLY A 199 13.31 -5.54 1.84
N LEU A 200 13.90 -5.34 3.01
CA LEU A 200 15.08 -4.49 3.21
C LEU A 200 16.28 -5.01 2.39
N GLU A 201 16.53 -6.32 2.42
CA GLU A 201 17.63 -6.95 1.70
C GLU A 201 17.48 -6.79 0.18
N LYS A 202 16.32 -7.14 -0.37
CA LYS A 202 16.13 -7.23 -1.83
C LYS A 202 15.66 -5.92 -2.46
N LEU A 203 14.83 -5.13 -1.77
CA LEU A 203 14.24 -3.91 -2.29
C LEU A 203 14.93 -2.63 -1.81
N GLY A 204 15.94 -2.71 -0.93
CA GLY A 204 16.65 -1.55 -0.39
C GLY A 204 17.36 -0.69 -1.43
N ARG A 205 17.59 -1.22 -2.64
CA ARG A 205 18.11 -0.44 -3.78
C ARG A 205 17.02 0.23 -4.62
N VAL A 206 15.76 -0.15 -4.42
CA VAL A 206 14.61 0.34 -5.18
C VAL A 206 13.76 1.28 -4.36
N ALA A 207 13.44 0.90 -3.13
CA ALA A 207 12.65 1.69 -2.20
C ALA A 207 13.54 2.50 -1.25
N ASP A 208 13.14 3.74 -1.01
CA ASP A 208 13.81 4.64 -0.07
C ASP A 208 13.32 4.41 1.37
N VAL A 209 12.02 4.05 1.49
CA VAL A 209 11.32 3.88 2.76
C VAL A 209 10.42 2.63 2.70
N PHE A 210 10.28 1.97 3.84
CA PHE A 210 9.51 0.76 4.03
C PHE A 210 8.41 0.98 5.06
N LEU A 211 7.16 0.74 4.70
CA LEU A 211 6.03 0.65 5.62
C LEU A 211 5.80 -0.84 5.89
N GLY A 212 6.29 -1.31 7.02
CA GLY A 212 6.24 -2.71 7.42
C GLY A 212 5.35 -2.93 8.65
N HIS A 213 4.99 -4.19 8.88
CA HIS A 213 4.30 -4.64 10.09
C HIS A 213 4.85 -6.00 10.53
N ASP A 214 4.69 -6.30 11.83
CA ASP A 214 5.17 -7.54 12.46
C ASP A 214 4.16 -8.71 12.37
N ARG A 215 3.02 -8.50 11.71
CA ARG A 215 2.05 -9.57 11.45
C ARG A 215 2.54 -10.44 10.29
N PRO A 216 2.65 -11.78 10.45
CA PRO A 216 3.04 -12.68 9.37
C PRO A 216 2.09 -12.60 8.15
N VAL A 217 2.67 -12.63 6.97
CA VAL A 217 1.98 -12.65 5.67
C VAL A 217 1.85 -14.09 5.17
#